data_6c875b83c226b165044648e52568cfa2
#
_entry.id   6c875b83c226b165044648e52568cfa2
#
_cell.length_a   1.000
_cell.length_b   1.000
_cell.length_c   1.000
_cell.angle_alpha   90.00
_cell.angle_beta   90.00
_cell.angle_gamma   90.00
#
_symmetry.space_group_name_H-M   'P 1'
#
loop_
_entity.id
_entity.type
_entity.pdbx_description
1 polymer ?
#
loop_
_entity_poly.entity_id
_entity_poly.type
_entity_poly.pdbx_seq_one_letter_code
_entity_poly.pdbx_strand_id
1 'polypeptide(L)'
;MRQVLSATLLAVGLIGFATTQTLPHVPAALLQPIVAITNHDAAAPVAEVQPERDGAITRLVIASIGLDTPVRPAPLVDHNGVSTWDVPKFVAGHAEGSAGAGDRGNAILLGHVTSLTLGNVFEQLHAVSPGDPVEVYSPDARYVYRVADVTDVVRTDLEVLDPTPNATLTLITCSGAWLPTVWDYSQRLVVRAELIH
;
A
#
# COMPACT_ATOMS: atom_id res chain seq x y z
N MET A 1 23.73 28.59 -50.40
CA MET A 1 23.31 27.74 -51.54
C MET A 1 22.17 26.91 -50.97
N ARG A 2 20.94 27.35 -51.08
CA ARG A 2 19.91 27.20 -52.12
C ARG A 2 19.86 25.79 -52.70
N GLN A 3 18.88 24.98 -52.31
CA GLN A 3 17.94 24.40 -53.29
C GLN A 3 16.66 23.94 -52.60
N VAL A 4 15.59 24.50 -53.07
CA VAL A 4 14.17 24.14 -52.97
C VAL A 4 13.87 23.15 -54.11
N LEU A 5 12.83 22.35 -53.95
CA LEU A 5 11.96 21.74 -54.98
C LEU A 5 11.35 20.45 -54.40
N SER A 6 10.14 20.03 -54.58
CA SER A 6 8.92 20.57 -55.20
C SER A 6 7.77 19.65 -54.80
N ALA A 7 6.62 20.21 -54.67
CA ALA A 7 5.34 19.53 -54.47
C ALA A 7 4.96 18.67 -55.69
N THR A 8 4.26 17.56 -55.42
CA THR A 8 3.36 16.98 -56.42
C THR A 8 2.09 16.50 -55.76
N LEU A 9 1.03 17.25 -56.02
CA LEU A 9 -0.36 16.86 -55.83
C LEU A 9 -0.73 15.82 -56.87
N LEU A 10 -1.39 14.75 -56.47
CA LEU A 10 -2.19 13.90 -57.38
C LEU A 10 -3.54 13.63 -56.71
N ALA A 11 -4.54 14.32 -57.25
CA ALA A 11 -5.96 14.10 -57.01
C ALA A 11 -6.48 13.10 -58.02
N VAL A 12 -7.10 12.02 -57.60
CA VAL A 12 -7.96 11.14 -58.42
C VAL A 12 -9.10 10.65 -57.54
N GLY A 13 -10.27 11.11 -57.71
CA GLY A 13 -11.37 10.54 -58.43
C GLY A 13 -12.36 9.83 -57.51
N LEU A 14 -13.45 10.55 -57.14
CA LEU A 14 -14.70 9.99 -56.62
C LEU A 14 -15.32 9.01 -57.62
N ILE A 15 -15.61 7.78 -57.18
CA ILE A 15 -16.70 6.96 -57.76
C ILE A 15 -17.54 6.47 -56.58
N GLY A 16 -18.73 7.06 -56.46
CA GLY A 16 -19.75 6.61 -55.53
C GLY A 16 -20.41 5.33 -56.00
N PHE A 17 -20.42 4.34 -55.19
CA PHE A 17 -21.36 3.21 -55.27
C PHE A 17 -22.30 3.29 -54.09
N ALA A 18 -23.53 3.74 -54.35
CA ALA A 18 -24.65 3.60 -53.44
C ALA A 18 -25.13 2.14 -53.48
N THR A 19 -24.74 1.36 -52.50
CA THR A 19 -25.36 0.06 -52.26
C THR A 19 -26.52 0.24 -51.28
N THR A 20 -27.73 0.20 -51.79
CA THR A 20 -28.96 0.08 -50.99
C THR A 20 -28.95 -1.29 -50.33
N GLN A 21 -28.59 -1.35 -49.03
CA GLN A 21 -28.78 -2.56 -48.22
C GLN A 21 -30.26 -2.64 -47.84
N THR A 22 -30.97 -3.57 -48.45
CA THR A 22 -32.29 -4.00 -48.04
C THR A 22 -32.15 -4.77 -46.72
N LEU A 23 -32.76 -4.22 -45.65
CA LEU A 23 -32.83 -4.90 -44.34
C LEU A 23 -33.66 -6.18 -44.51
N PRO A 24 -33.22 -7.31 -43.94
CA PRO A 24 -34.03 -8.53 -43.93
C PRO A 24 -35.31 -8.32 -43.13
N HIS A 25 -36.43 -8.65 -43.75
CA HIS A 25 -37.75 -8.68 -43.16
C HIS A 25 -37.81 -9.75 -42.07
N VAL A 26 -37.90 -9.33 -40.78
CA VAL A 26 -38.08 -10.28 -39.65
C VAL A 26 -39.55 -10.66 -39.56
N PRO A 27 -39.90 -11.95 -39.70
CA PRO A 27 -41.29 -12.37 -39.58
C PRO A 27 -41.81 -12.16 -38.16
N ALA A 28 -43.04 -11.62 -38.05
CA ALA A 28 -43.73 -11.27 -36.83
C ALA A 28 -44.12 -12.48 -35.92
N ALA A 29 -43.66 -13.67 -36.25
CA ALA A 29 -44.05 -14.90 -35.55
C ALA A 29 -43.19 -15.29 -34.31
N LEU A 30 -42.23 -14.42 -33.90
CA LEU A 30 -41.36 -14.71 -32.75
C LEU A 30 -41.58 -13.78 -31.54
N LEU A 31 -42.73 -13.09 -31.50
CA LEU A 31 -43.15 -12.40 -30.27
C LEU A 31 -43.85 -13.39 -29.34
N GLN A 32 -43.08 -14.27 -28.74
CA GLN A 32 -43.57 -15.04 -27.59
C GLN A 32 -43.57 -14.06 -26.37
N PRO A 33 -44.65 -14.11 -25.55
CA PRO A 33 -44.67 -13.29 -24.36
C PRO A 33 -43.54 -13.76 -23.42
N ILE A 34 -42.68 -12.83 -23.04
CA ILE A 34 -41.68 -13.06 -22.00
C ILE A 34 -42.47 -13.37 -20.72
N VAL A 35 -42.41 -14.65 -20.32
CA VAL A 35 -42.91 -15.06 -19.00
C VAL A 35 -42.14 -14.24 -17.99
N ALA A 36 -42.86 -13.43 -17.22
CA ALA A 36 -42.31 -12.70 -16.11
C ALA A 36 -41.58 -13.65 -15.17
N ILE A 37 -40.26 -13.63 -15.20
CA ILE A 37 -39.46 -14.25 -14.17
C ILE A 37 -39.71 -13.38 -12.92
N THR A 38 -40.53 -13.91 -12.02
CA THR A 38 -40.68 -13.38 -10.67
C THR A 38 -39.28 -13.42 -10.04
N ASN A 39 -38.64 -12.26 -9.93
CA ASN A 39 -37.46 -12.11 -9.14
C ASN A 39 -37.77 -12.55 -7.72
N HIS A 40 -37.31 -13.76 -7.37
CA HIS A 40 -37.03 -14.02 -5.99
C HIS A 40 -35.87 -13.09 -5.63
N ASP A 41 -36.21 -12.06 -4.91
CA ASP A 41 -35.27 -11.25 -4.15
C ASP A 41 -34.50 -12.17 -3.18
N ALA A 42 -33.49 -12.85 -3.71
CA ALA A 42 -32.34 -13.17 -2.89
C ALA A 42 -31.60 -11.86 -2.71
N ALA A 43 -31.99 -11.12 -1.66
CA ALA A 43 -31.16 -10.01 -1.18
C ALA A 43 -29.73 -10.55 -1.08
N ALA A 44 -28.84 -10.05 -1.94
CA ALA A 44 -27.42 -10.29 -1.77
C ALA A 44 -27.12 -9.95 -0.31
N PRO A 45 -26.32 -10.75 0.41
CA PRO A 45 -25.96 -10.40 1.77
C PRO A 45 -25.38 -8.99 1.71
N VAL A 46 -26.07 -8.06 2.36
CA VAL A 46 -25.56 -6.69 2.59
C VAL A 46 -24.23 -6.95 3.27
N ALA A 47 -23.13 -6.63 2.60
CA ALA A 47 -21.83 -6.68 3.22
C ALA A 47 -21.99 -5.85 4.50
N GLU A 48 -21.87 -6.52 5.64
CA GLU A 48 -21.94 -5.89 6.94
C GLU A 48 -20.87 -4.82 6.93
N VAL A 49 -21.28 -3.55 6.82
CA VAL A 49 -20.37 -2.40 6.96
C VAL A 49 -19.88 -2.50 8.39
N GLN A 50 -18.73 -3.15 8.53
CA GLN A 50 -18.02 -3.12 9.81
C GLN A 50 -17.78 -1.64 10.10
N PRO A 51 -18.13 -1.16 11.31
CA PRO A 51 -17.82 0.23 11.67
C PRO A 51 -16.34 0.42 11.36
N GLU A 52 -16.02 1.50 10.63
CA GLU A 52 -14.64 1.89 10.38
C GLU A 52 -13.97 1.95 11.76
N ARG A 53 -13.21 0.92 12.09
CA ARG A 53 -12.39 0.94 13.28
C ARG A 53 -11.38 2.03 13.01
N ASP A 54 -11.28 2.97 13.92
CA ASP A 54 -10.17 3.91 13.88
C ASP A 54 -8.90 3.08 14.03
N GLY A 55 -8.34 2.67 12.89
CA GLY A 55 -7.14 1.83 12.80
C GLY A 55 -5.88 2.55 13.29
N ALA A 56 -6.05 3.69 13.96
CA ALA A 56 -4.97 4.47 14.53
C ALA A 56 -4.14 3.62 15.50
N ILE A 57 -2.84 3.57 15.26
CA ILE A 57 -1.88 2.94 16.16
C ILE A 57 -1.37 4.01 17.12
N THR A 58 -1.51 3.77 18.42
CA THR A 58 -1.15 4.76 19.46
C THR A 58 0.09 4.38 20.25
N ARG A 59 0.41 3.08 20.36
CA ARG A 59 1.56 2.56 21.12
C ARG A 59 2.05 1.24 20.55
N LEU A 60 3.37 1.03 20.61
CA LEU A 60 4.07 -0.19 20.23
C LEU A 60 4.89 -0.71 21.41
N VAL A 61 4.78 -2.02 21.71
CA VAL A 61 5.56 -2.69 22.76
C VAL A 61 6.20 -3.95 22.21
N ILE A 62 7.51 -4.11 22.41
CA ILE A 62 8.29 -5.32 22.12
C ILE A 62 9.11 -5.64 23.37
N ALA A 63 8.57 -6.52 24.22
CA ALA A 63 9.15 -6.79 25.54
C ALA A 63 10.53 -7.44 25.46
N SER A 64 10.81 -8.28 24.43
CA SER A 64 12.08 -8.95 24.24
C SER A 64 13.28 -8.01 24.10
N ILE A 65 13.05 -6.78 23.62
CA ILE A 65 14.07 -5.72 23.45
C ILE A 65 13.84 -4.52 24.36
N GLY A 66 12.87 -4.60 25.29
CA GLY A 66 12.56 -3.50 26.19
C GLY A 66 11.96 -2.25 25.52
N LEU A 67 11.42 -2.41 24.31
CA LEU A 67 10.80 -1.29 23.59
C LEU A 67 9.37 -1.07 24.09
N ASP A 68 9.08 0.18 24.46
CA ASP A 68 7.74 0.68 24.79
C ASP A 68 7.69 2.14 24.33
N THR A 69 6.96 2.42 23.26
CA THR A 69 6.98 3.73 22.61
C THR A 69 5.59 4.16 22.15
N PRO A 70 5.24 5.44 22.30
CA PRO A 70 4.10 6.00 21.56
C PRO A 70 4.29 5.87 20.06
N VAL A 71 3.17 5.78 19.35
CA VAL A 71 3.15 5.85 17.87
C VAL A 71 2.42 7.13 17.48
N ARG A 72 2.96 7.82 16.50
CA ARG A 72 2.41 9.04 15.91
C ARG A 72 2.22 8.85 14.40
N PRO A 73 1.33 9.59 13.75
CA PRO A 73 1.29 9.61 12.29
C PRO A 73 2.64 10.01 11.68
N ALA A 74 3.04 9.31 10.63
CA ALA A 74 4.14 9.69 9.76
C ALA A 74 3.54 10.06 8.40
N PRO A 75 3.24 11.34 8.13
CA PRO A 75 2.63 11.77 6.89
C PRO A 75 3.58 11.57 5.70
N LEU A 76 2.99 11.28 4.53
CA LEU A 76 3.73 11.23 3.29
C LEU A 76 3.97 12.66 2.80
N VAL A 77 5.22 13.04 2.64
CA VAL A 77 5.64 14.37 2.20
C VAL A 77 6.47 14.28 0.93
N ASP A 78 6.37 15.29 0.07
CA ASP A 78 7.20 15.41 -1.13
C ASP A 78 8.41 16.31 -0.85
N HIS A 79 9.59 15.78 -1.12
CA HIS A 79 10.85 16.53 -1.11
C HIS A 79 11.44 16.55 -2.52
N ASN A 80 11.17 17.62 -3.29
CA ASN A 80 11.68 17.81 -4.65
C ASN A 80 11.35 16.68 -5.62
N GLY A 81 10.11 16.18 -5.58
CA GLY A 81 9.62 15.09 -6.44
C GLY A 81 9.94 13.69 -5.93
N VAL A 82 10.45 13.57 -4.70
CA VAL A 82 10.64 12.29 -4.01
C VAL A 82 9.70 12.24 -2.82
N SER A 83 8.73 11.33 -2.89
CA SER A 83 7.80 11.08 -1.77
C SER A 83 8.49 10.24 -0.70
N THR A 84 8.39 10.68 0.55
CA THR A 84 8.91 9.98 1.73
C THR A 84 8.02 10.25 2.93
N TRP A 85 8.05 9.38 3.94
CA TRP A 85 7.36 9.64 5.20
C TRP A 85 8.20 10.56 6.11
N ASP A 86 7.54 11.55 6.70
CA ASP A 86 8.12 12.39 7.76
C ASP A 86 8.05 11.61 9.08
N VAL A 87 9.12 10.87 9.38
CA VAL A 87 9.19 10.00 10.56
C VAL A 87 9.32 10.85 11.83
N PRO A 88 8.42 10.72 12.81
CA PRO A 88 8.44 11.52 14.02
C PRO A 88 9.71 11.28 14.86
N LYS A 89 10.14 12.31 15.57
CA LYS A 89 11.34 12.26 16.41
C LYS A 89 11.04 11.52 17.72
N PHE A 90 11.99 10.68 18.15
CA PHE A 90 12.01 9.97 19.44
C PHE A 90 10.88 8.97 19.71
N VAL A 91 9.99 8.77 18.75
CA VAL A 91 8.87 7.82 18.82
C VAL A 91 8.72 7.07 17.50
N ALA A 92 7.91 6.02 17.48
CA ALA A 92 7.60 5.34 16.24
C ALA A 92 6.55 6.11 15.42
N GLY A 93 6.65 6.04 14.09
CA GLY A 93 5.72 6.65 13.15
C GLY A 93 4.86 5.60 12.43
N HIS A 94 3.54 5.77 12.40
CA HIS A 94 2.64 4.98 11.57
C HIS A 94 2.58 5.61 10.17
N ALA A 95 3.05 4.88 9.17
CA ALA A 95 3.14 5.37 7.80
C ALA A 95 1.76 5.67 7.22
N GLU A 96 1.54 6.92 6.79
CA GLU A 96 0.30 7.32 6.13
C GLU A 96 0.05 6.46 4.88
N GLY A 97 -1.19 5.98 4.73
CA GLY A 97 -1.61 5.11 3.62
C GLY A 97 -1.35 3.61 3.87
N SER A 98 -0.72 3.22 4.98
CA SER A 98 -0.59 1.82 5.38
C SER A 98 -1.82 1.36 6.20
N ALA A 99 -1.98 0.04 6.39
CA ALA A 99 -3.10 -0.53 7.13
C ALA A 99 -3.09 -0.11 8.61
N GLY A 100 -4.24 -0.12 9.26
CA GLY A 100 -4.38 0.11 10.69
C GLY A 100 -4.09 -1.12 11.55
N ALA A 101 -4.14 -0.93 12.88
CA ALA A 101 -3.95 -2.02 13.82
C ALA A 101 -5.03 -3.10 13.66
N GLY A 102 -4.63 -4.34 13.39
CA GLY A 102 -5.53 -5.47 13.23
C GLY A 102 -6.25 -5.55 11.89
N ASP A 103 -6.10 -4.55 11.02
CA ASP A 103 -6.73 -4.54 9.71
C ASP A 103 -5.98 -5.45 8.72
N ARG A 104 -6.71 -5.97 7.74
CA ARG A 104 -6.09 -6.68 6.61
C ARG A 104 -5.21 -5.71 5.83
N GLY A 105 -4.03 -6.17 5.44
CA GLY A 105 -3.03 -5.36 4.78
C GLY A 105 -1.74 -5.27 5.59
N ASN A 106 -0.88 -4.36 5.20
CA ASN A 106 0.44 -4.15 5.79
C ASN A 106 0.42 -2.85 6.64
N ALA A 107 0.36 -2.98 7.95
CA ALA A 107 0.54 -1.86 8.87
C ALA A 107 2.04 -1.57 9.00
N ILE A 108 2.48 -0.38 8.64
CA ILE A 108 3.91 -0.03 8.57
C ILE A 108 4.26 0.95 9.67
N LEU A 109 5.18 0.57 10.54
CA LEU A 109 5.77 1.45 11.54
C LEU A 109 7.22 1.75 11.24
N LEU A 110 7.57 3.02 11.28
CA LEU A 110 8.88 3.56 10.97
C LEU A 110 9.53 4.11 12.24
N GLY A 111 10.85 3.97 12.36
CA GLY A 111 11.59 4.53 13.50
C GLY A 111 13.04 4.76 13.18
N HIS A 112 13.64 5.78 13.81
CA HIS A 112 15.07 6.08 13.64
C HIS A 112 15.93 5.03 14.38
N VAL A 113 17.04 4.63 13.73
CA VAL A 113 17.99 3.67 14.32
C VAL A 113 18.92 4.37 15.32
N THR A 114 19.51 5.51 14.94
CA THR A 114 20.38 6.29 15.81
C THR A 114 20.49 7.73 15.32
N SER A 115 20.21 8.67 16.22
CA SER A 115 20.39 10.10 15.98
C SER A 115 20.26 10.88 17.27
N LEU A 116 21.18 11.78 17.54
CA LEU A 116 21.11 12.68 18.70
C LEU A 116 19.93 13.65 18.63
N THR A 117 19.46 13.97 17.43
CA THR A 117 18.39 14.97 17.20
C THR A 117 17.05 14.36 16.80
N LEU A 118 17.05 13.15 16.22
CA LEU A 118 15.86 12.46 15.76
C LEU A 118 15.46 11.28 16.66
N GLY A 119 16.38 10.83 17.53
CA GLY A 119 16.16 9.72 18.44
C GLY A 119 16.67 8.41 17.89
N ASN A 120 16.42 7.34 18.65
CA ASN A 120 16.95 5.99 18.40
C ASN A 120 15.90 4.92 18.77
N VAL A 121 14.63 5.20 18.52
CA VAL A 121 13.52 4.36 18.97
C VAL A 121 13.62 2.91 18.50
N PHE A 122 14.21 2.67 17.32
CA PHE A 122 14.43 1.33 16.75
C PHE A 122 15.89 0.87 16.78
N GLU A 123 16.72 1.45 17.66
CA GLU A 123 18.14 1.05 17.81
C GLU A 123 18.29 -0.43 18.09
N GLN A 124 17.45 -0.99 18.97
CA GLN A 124 17.52 -2.40 19.38
C GLN A 124 16.66 -3.35 18.50
N LEU A 125 16.05 -2.84 17.42
CA LEU A 125 15.16 -3.65 16.57
C LEU A 125 15.88 -4.88 15.96
N HIS A 126 17.19 -4.79 15.76
CA HIS A 126 18.03 -5.89 15.26
C HIS A 126 18.12 -7.08 16.20
N ALA A 127 17.78 -6.93 17.47
CA ALA A 127 17.79 -7.99 18.48
C ALA A 127 16.47 -8.78 18.56
N VAL A 128 15.44 -8.35 17.82
CA VAL A 128 14.17 -9.07 17.71
C VAL A 128 14.39 -10.37 16.94
N SER A 129 13.69 -11.42 17.33
CA SER A 129 13.81 -12.75 16.71
C SER A 129 12.45 -13.27 16.24
N PRO A 130 12.42 -14.14 15.20
CA PRO A 130 11.20 -14.84 14.83
C PRO A 130 10.57 -15.57 16.02
N GLY A 131 9.27 -15.41 16.19
CA GLY A 131 8.51 -15.91 17.34
C GLY A 131 8.25 -14.91 18.45
N ASP A 132 8.98 -13.80 18.51
CA ASP A 132 8.77 -12.76 19.51
C ASP A 132 7.37 -12.14 19.38
N PRO A 133 6.69 -11.85 20.51
CA PRO A 133 5.44 -11.11 20.49
C PRO A 133 5.69 -9.62 20.33
N VAL A 134 4.87 -8.99 19.48
CA VAL A 134 4.81 -7.54 19.29
C VAL A 134 3.40 -7.08 19.60
N GLU A 135 3.26 -6.20 20.56
CA GLU A 135 1.96 -5.65 20.96
C GLU A 135 1.75 -4.28 20.34
N VAL A 136 0.62 -4.10 19.70
CA VAL A 136 0.18 -2.84 19.09
C VAL A 136 -1.14 -2.44 19.72
N TYR A 137 -1.23 -1.18 20.10
CA TYR A 137 -2.42 -0.63 20.74
C TYR A 137 -3.07 0.41 19.83
N SER A 138 -4.38 0.30 19.71
CA SER A 138 -5.26 1.36 19.23
C SER A 138 -5.98 2.02 20.42
N PRO A 139 -6.78 3.09 20.24
CA PRO A 139 -7.57 3.67 21.34
C PRO A 139 -8.46 2.66 22.06
N ASP A 140 -9.00 1.68 21.33
CA ASP A 140 -10.05 0.79 21.83
C ASP A 140 -9.61 -0.67 21.99
N ALA A 141 -8.41 -1.06 21.48
CA ALA A 141 -8.00 -2.46 21.47
C ALA A 141 -6.48 -2.65 21.55
N ARG A 142 -6.09 -3.85 21.95
CA ARG A 142 -4.73 -4.37 21.87
C ARG A 142 -4.70 -5.52 20.87
N TYR A 143 -3.73 -5.47 20.00
CA TYR A 143 -3.44 -6.50 19.00
C TYR A 143 -2.08 -7.13 19.28
N VAL A 144 -1.99 -8.44 19.19
CA VAL A 144 -0.73 -9.16 19.37
C VAL A 144 -0.35 -9.78 18.04
N TYR A 145 0.82 -9.39 17.57
CA TYR A 145 1.47 -9.96 16.39
C TYR A 145 2.62 -10.88 16.83
N ARG A 146 2.95 -11.83 16.00
CA ARG A 146 4.13 -12.68 16.18
C ARG A 146 5.11 -12.42 15.06
N VAL A 147 6.36 -12.15 15.40
CA VAL A 147 7.42 -11.95 14.40
C VAL A 147 7.57 -13.22 13.56
N ALA A 148 7.46 -13.06 12.26
CA ALA A 148 7.62 -14.11 11.27
C ALA A 148 9.02 -14.08 10.65
N ASP A 149 9.54 -12.87 10.37
CA ASP A 149 10.82 -12.70 9.69
C ASP A 149 11.53 -11.42 10.14
N VAL A 150 12.87 -11.46 10.11
CA VAL A 150 13.77 -10.32 10.36
C VAL A 150 14.83 -10.32 9.29
N THR A 151 14.87 -9.31 8.43
CA THR A 151 15.76 -9.28 7.26
C THR A 151 16.29 -7.88 6.97
N ASP A 152 17.49 -7.82 6.41
CA ASP A 152 18.03 -6.58 5.84
C ASP A 152 17.77 -6.56 4.34
N VAL A 153 17.18 -5.47 3.85
CA VAL A 153 16.95 -5.24 2.43
C VAL A 153 17.71 -4.01 1.94
N VAL A 154 17.96 -3.91 0.65
CA VAL A 154 18.54 -2.68 0.09
C VAL A 154 17.57 -1.52 0.27
N ARG A 155 18.08 -0.31 0.55
CA ARG A 155 17.26 0.88 0.83
C ARG A 155 16.26 1.25 -0.25
N THR A 156 16.41 0.75 -1.46
CA THR A 156 15.55 0.97 -2.61
C THR A 156 14.54 -0.14 -2.86
N ASP A 157 14.51 -1.14 -2.00
CA ASP A 157 13.51 -2.21 -2.07
C ASP A 157 12.18 -1.69 -1.51
N LEU A 158 11.21 -1.49 -2.40
CA LEU A 158 9.88 -1.01 -2.07
C LEU A 158 8.85 -2.14 -1.91
N GLU A 159 9.19 -3.38 -2.26
CA GLU A 159 8.27 -4.54 -2.12
C GLU A 159 7.91 -4.80 -0.65
N VAL A 160 8.76 -4.36 0.29
CA VAL A 160 8.48 -4.44 1.73
C VAL A 160 7.27 -3.60 2.16
N LEU A 161 6.87 -2.64 1.33
CA LEU A 161 5.75 -1.72 1.57
C LEU A 161 4.43 -2.24 0.98
N ASP A 162 4.47 -3.26 0.14
CA ASP A 162 3.30 -3.76 -0.56
C ASP A 162 2.21 -4.24 0.42
N PRO A 163 0.93 -4.06 0.05
CA PRO A 163 -0.19 -4.60 0.82
C PRO A 163 -0.10 -6.12 0.92
N THR A 164 -0.46 -6.66 2.07
CA THR A 164 -0.49 -8.10 2.32
C THR A 164 -1.93 -8.63 2.39
N PRO A 165 -2.19 -9.92 2.08
CA PRO A 165 -3.53 -10.48 2.12
C PRO A 165 -4.09 -10.65 3.54
N ASN A 166 -3.20 -10.72 4.54
CA ASN A 166 -3.54 -10.87 5.96
C ASN A 166 -3.16 -9.62 6.74
N ALA A 167 -3.59 -9.53 7.99
CA ALA A 167 -3.16 -8.48 8.91
C ALA A 167 -1.68 -8.68 9.26
N THR A 168 -0.82 -7.86 8.68
CA THR A 168 0.64 -7.89 8.85
C THR A 168 1.10 -6.58 9.47
N LEU A 169 2.08 -6.66 10.34
CA LEU A 169 2.81 -5.51 10.89
C LEU A 169 4.24 -5.56 10.35
N THR A 170 4.70 -4.46 9.77
CA THR A 170 6.07 -4.30 9.27
C THR A 170 6.74 -3.14 10.01
N LEU A 171 7.82 -3.44 10.72
CA LEU A 171 8.64 -2.43 11.40
C LEU A 171 9.89 -2.19 10.55
N ILE A 172 10.22 -0.92 10.28
CA ILE A 172 11.32 -0.57 9.38
C ILE A 172 12.22 0.48 10.04
N THR A 173 13.51 0.24 10.00
CA THR A 173 14.53 1.21 10.39
C THR A 173 15.73 1.18 9.44
N CYS A 174 16.61 2.16 9.54
CA CYS A 174 17.86 2.19 8.78
C CYS A 174 18.84 1.11 9.30
N SER A 175 19.61 0.51 8.38
CA SER A 175 20.65 -0.47 8.71
C SER A 175 21.79 -0.44 7.69
N GLY A 176 22.82 -1.25 7.92
CA GLY A 176 24.01 -1.31 7.05
C GLY A 176 24.95 -0.12 7.22
N ALA A 177 25.70 0.19 6.17
CA ALA A 177 26.71 1.25 6.19
C ALA A 177 26.09 2.63 5.91
N TRP A 178 26.57 3.65 6.62
CA TRP A 178 26.26 5.04 6.30
C TRP A 178 26.90 5.45 4.96
N LEU A 179 26.12 6.03 4.06
CA LEU A 179 26.54 6.49 2.74
C LEU A 179 26.55 8.03 2.68
N PRO A 180 27.70 8.69 2.88
CA PRO A 180 27.75 10.16 2.94
C PRO A 180 27.32 10.86 1.65
N THR A 181 27.45 10.19 0.50
CA THR A 181 27.08 10.74 -0.83
C THR A 181 25.58 10.94 -1.02
N VAL A 182 24.76 10.17 -0.32
CA VAL A 182 23.29 10.23 -0.38
C VAL A 182 22.65 10.55 0.97
N TRP A 183 23.47 10.78 2.00
CA TRP A 183 23.05 11.09 3.37
C TRP A 183 22.04 10.08 3.92
N ASP A 184 22.31 8.78 3.69
CA ASP A 184 21.43 7.69 4.08
C ASP A 184 22.21 6.41 4.37
N TYR A 185 21.57 5.43 4.98
CA TYR A 185 22.11 4.09 5.19
C TYR A 185 21.91 3.20 3.95
N SER A 186 22.80 2.23 3.75
CA SER A 186 22.77 1.34 2.58
C SER A 186 21.59 0.37 2.57
N GLN A 187 21.05 0.06 3.73
CA GLN A 187 20.01 -0.94 3.93
C GLN A 187 18.88 -0.46 4.83
N ARG A 188 17.82 -1.26 4.87
CA ARG A 188 16.74 -1.18 5.85
C ARG A 188 16.61 -2.51 6.56
N LEU A 189 16.60 -2.48 7.89
CA LEU A 189 16.17 -3.63 8.68
C LEU A 189 14.65 -3.64 8.70
N VAL A 190 14.09 -4.78 8.31
CA VAL A 190 12.65 -5.03 8.21
C VAL A 190 12.29 -6.19 9.14
N VAL A 191 11.37 -5.96 10.06
CA VAL A 191 10.76 -6.98 10.90
C VAL A 191 9.32 -7.15 10.46
N ARG A 192 8.94 -8.34 10.01
CA ARG A 192 7.55 -8.69 9.68
C ARG A 192 6.93 -9.55 10.76
N ALA A 193 5.71 -9.22 11.15
CA ALA A 193 4.96 -9.95 12.14
C ALA A 193 3.51 -10.14 11.69
N GLU A 194 2.92 -11.28 12.03
CA GLU A 194 1.55 -11.64 11.66
C GLU A 194 0.63 -11.58 12.88
N LEU A 195 -0.59 -11.09 12.67
CA LEU A 195 -1.59 -10.99 13.74
C LEU A 195 -1.97 -12.36 14.27
N ILE A 196 -1.97 -12.51 15.59
CA ILE A 196 -2.41 -13.73 16.28
C ILE A 196 -3.61 -13.50 17.21
N HIS A 197 -3.83 -12.26 17.67
CA HIS A 197 -4.96 -11.82 18.49
C HIS A 197 -5.29 -10.36 18.25
#